data_d42dfca4a11fbc5c16a3b0c85a80c7e7
#
_entry.id   d42dfca4a11fbc5c16a3b0c85a80c7e7
#
_cell.length_a   1.000
_cell.length_b   1.000
_cell.length_c   1.000
_cell.angle_alpha   90.00
_cell.angle_beta   90.00
_cell.angle_gamma   90.00
#
_symmetry.space_group_name_H-M   'P 1'
#
loop_
_entity.id
_entity.type
_entity.pdbx_description
1 polymer ?
#
loop_
_entity_poly.entity_id
_entity_poly.type
_entity_poly.pdbx_seq_one_letter_code
_entity_poly.pdbx_strand_id
1 'polypeptide(L)'
;MGYDVDIKRIGAMTLFDLKGTQKAILNWCGPHLPGFPDTPNTAATRDEAMFLHIGKDHWLLLADLSQEGALYAHLKPTEAPPDISVVCVSDTQCFFAITGADVDQILSIASPLDIHATIFPENGATYSEAFGLKALILRKPEGYWLAVEQSFGNMLEDYLSRATA
;
A
#
# COMPACT_ATOMS: atom_id res chain seq x y z
N MET A 1 8.28 29.74 7.08
CA MET A 1 8.32 28.60 8.04
C MET A 1 7.77 27.40 7.31
N GLY A 2 8.57 26.37 7.19
CA GLY A 2 8.15 25.10 6.58
C GLY A 2 7.39 24.23 7.59
N TYR A 3 6.73 23.19 7.09
CA TYR A 3 6.08 22.16 7.91
C TYR A 3 7.12 21.22 8.54
N ASP A 4 6.84 20.72 9.73
CA ASP A 4 7.64 19.67 10.38
C ASP A 4 7.26 18.31 9.80
N VAL A 5 7.79 18.03 8.60
CA VAL A 5 7.54 16.79 7.85
C VAL A 5 8.84 16.30 7.21
N ASP A 6 9.15 15.04 7.41
CA ASP A 6 10.21 14.33 6.72
C ASP A 6 9.63 13.47 5.59
N ILE A 7 10.25 13.54 4.42
CA ILE A 7 9.86 12.79 3.22
C ILE A 7 11.01 11.88 2.83
N LYS A 8 10.74 10.59 2.79
CA LYS A 8 11.73 9.59 2.40
C LYS A 8 11.19 8.71 1.28
N ARG A 9 11.90 8.69 0.14
CA ARG A 9 11.64 7.69 -0.89
C ARG A 9 12.11 6.33 -0.38
N ILE A 10 11.18 5.36 -0.34
CA ILE A 10 11.45 3.99 0.09
C ILE A 10 12.00 3.23 -1.12
N GLY A 11 12.95 2.32 -0.88
CA GLY A 11 13.45 1.41 -1.90
C GLY A 11 12.36 0.49 -2.47
N ALA A 12 12.70 -0.28 -3.49
CA ALA A 12 11.77 -1.22 -4.10
C ALA A 12 11.22 -2.21 -3.06
N MET A 13 9.93 -2.49 -3.17
CA MET A 13 9.21 -3.43 -2.30
C MET A 13 8.59 -4.54 -3.14
N THR A 14 8.39 -5.69 -2.53
CA THR A 14 7.60 -6.77 -3.11
C THR A 14 6.13 -6.42 -3.09
N LEU A 15 5.46 -6.53 -4.23
CA LEU A 15 4.04 -6.29 -4.36
C LEU A 15 3.39 -7.36 -5.25
N PHE A 16 2.35 -8.02 -4.72
CA PHE A 16 1.50 -8.92 -5.49
C PHE A 16 0.08 -8.36 -5.53
N ASP A 17 -0.51 -8.35 -6.72
CA ASP A 17 -1.92 -8.05 -6.95
C ASP A 17 -2.69 -9.39 -6.97
N LEU A 18 -3.66 -9.54 -6.06
CA LEU A 18 -4.50 -10.74 -5.95
C LEU A 18 -5.95 -10.37 -6.20
N LYS A 19 -6.61 -11.12 -7.08
CA LYS A 19 -8.05 -10.98 -7.35
C LYS A 19 -8.73 -12.31 -7.18
N GLY A 20 -9.89 -12.28 -6.54
CA GLY A 20 -10.70 -13.44 -6.24
C GLY A 20 -11.40 -13.29 -4.89
N THR A 21 -12.39 -14.16 -4.65
CA THR A 21 -13.08 -14.16 -3.35
C THR A 21 -12.12 -14.52 -2.22
N GLN A 22 -12.39 -14.01 -1.02
CA GLN A 22 -11.61 -14.36 0.16
C GLN A 22 -11.45 -15.87 0.32
N LYS A 23 -12.52 -16.63 0.11
CA LYS A 23 -12.50 -18.11 0.20
C LYS A 23 -11.56 -18.74 -0.82
N ALA A 24 -11.59 -18.27 -2.07
CA ALA A 24 -10.73 -18.80 -3.12
C ALA A 24 -9.26 -18.51 -2.84
N ILE A 25 -8.93 -17.28 -2.45
CA ILE A 25 -7.58 -16.86 -2.08
C ILE A 25 -7.08 -17.64 -0.85
N LEU A 26 -7.93 -17.78 0.18
CA LEU A 26 -7.59 -18.54 1.38
C LEU A 26 -7.24 -20.00 1.06
N ASN A 27 -8.04 -20.63 0.21
CA ASN A 27 -7.82 -22.02 -0.19
C ASN A 27 -6.52 -22.19 -1.00
N TRP A 28 -6.16 -21.21 -1.82
CA TRP A 28 -4.98 -21.28 -2.67
C TRP A 28 -3.68 -20.99 -1.91
N CYS A 29 -3.61 -19.89 -1.19
CA CYS A 29 -2.37 -19.39 -0.60
C CYS A 29 -2.53 -18.81 0.82
N GLY A 30 -3.65 -19.04 1.47
CA GLY A 30 -3.95 -18.46 2.79
C GLY A 30 -2.87 -18.61 3.85
N PRO A 31 -2.22 -19.79 4.01
CA PRO A 31 -1.15 -19.99 5.00
C PRO A 31 0.07 -19.04 4.81
N HIS A 32 0.27 -18.55 3.60
CA HIS A 32 1.39 -17.68 3.23
C HIS A 32 1.06 -16.19 3.32
N LEU A 33 -0.19 -15.85 3.66
CA LEU A 33 -0.65 -14.48 3.83
C LEU A 33 -0.61 -14.06 5.29
N PRO A 34 -0.47 -12.75 5.59
CA PRO A 34 -0.56 -12.23 6.97
C PRO A 34 -1.88 -12.52 7.67
N GLY A 35 -2.94 -12.75 6.92
CA GLY A 35 -4.31 -12.87 7.34
C GLY A 35 -5.20 -12.00 6.46
N PHE A 36 -6.52 -12.11 6.61
CA PHE A 36 -7.45 -11.22 5.90
C PHE A 36 -7.84 -10.05 6.79
N PRO A 37 -7.80 -8.80 6.28
CA PRO A 37 -8.33 -7.66 7.00
C PRO A 37 -9.82 -7.82 7.28
N ASP A 38 -10.28 -7.42 8.47
CA ASP A 38 -11.68 -7.58 8.89
C ASP A 38 -12.65 -6.67 8.13
N THR A 39 -12.15 -5.53 7.66
CA THR A 39 -12.96 -4.52 6.95
C THR A 39 -12.27 -4.05 5.67
N PRO A 40 -13.06 -3.56 4.68
CA PRO A 40 -12.50 -2.93 3.48
C PRO A 40 -11.63 -1.71 3.83
N ASN A 41 -10.65 -1.44 2.98
CA ASN A 41 -9.70 -0.34 3.11
C ASN A 41 -8.86 -0.41 4.39
N THR A 42 -8.53 -1.63 4.80
CA THR A 42 -7.61 -1.90 5.92
C THR A 42 -6.59 -2.98 5.53
N ALA A 43 -5.58 -3.13 6.37
CA ALA A 43 -4.51 -4.11 6.23
C ALA A 43 -4.47 -5.08 7.42
N ALA A 44 -4.12 -6.33 7.15
CA ALA A 44 -3.61 -7.26 8.15
C ALA A 44 -2.09 -7.35 8.02
N THR A 45 -1.36 -7.38 9.14
CA THR A 45 0.10 -7.38 9.14
C THR A 45 0.62 -8.58 9.93
N ARG A 46 1.65 -9.26 9.38
CA ARG A 46 2.41 -10.31 10.04
C ARG A 46 3.86 -10.27 9.54
N ASP A 47 4.83 -10.27 10.46
CA ASP A 47 6.26 -10.27 10.13
C ASP A 47 6.64 -9.20 9.09
N GLU A 48 6.14 -7.98 9.29
CA GLU A 48 6.31 -6.80 8.41
C GLU A 48 5.64 -6.90 7.03
N ALA A 49 5.13 -8.06 6.62
CA ALA A 49 4.28 -8.19 5.44
C ALA A 49 2.87 -7.69 5.73
N MET A 50 2.27 -7.02 4.77
CA MET A 50 0.94 -6.42 4.86
C MET A 50 0.04 -6.98 3.77
N PHE A 51 -1.16 -7.43 4.13
CA PHE A 51 -2.19 -7.85 3.19
C PHE A 51 -3.35 -6.85 3.25
N LEU A 52 -3.59 -6.19 2.13
CA LEU A 52 -4.48 -5.03 2.01
C LEU A 52 -5.77 -5.42 1.32
N HIS A 53 -6.91 -4.99 1.87
CA HIS A 53 -8.22 -5.12 1.21
C HIS A 53 -8.57 -3.81 0.50
N ILE A 54 -8.27 -3.70 -0.78
CA ILE A 54 -8.37 -2.45 -1.56
C ILE A 54 -9.61 -2.34 -2.43
N GLY A 55 -10.40 -3.39 -2.53
CA GLY A 55 -11.64 -3.39 -3.30
C GLY A 55 -12.38 -4.72 -3.18
N LYS A 56 -13.56 -4.80 -3.77
CA LYS A 56 -14.31 -6.04 -3.80
C LYS A 56 -13.49 -7.13 -4.51
N ASP A 57 -13.24 -8.24 -3.80
CA ASP A 57 -12.44 -9.36 -4.30
C ASP A 57 -11.07 -8.94 -4.86
N HIS A 58 -10.49 -7.87 -4.29
CA HIS A 58 -9.22 -7.30 -4.73
C HIS A 58 -8.32 -6.97 -3.54
N TRP A 59 -7.11 -7.54 -3.57
CA TRP A 59 -6.15 -7.55 -2.48
C TRP A 59 -4.76 -7.22 -2.99
N LEU A 60 -3.94 -6.61 -2.12
CA LEU A 60 -2.51 -6.44 -2.36
C LEU A 60 -1.71 -7.09 -1.23
N LEU A 61 -0.66 -7.81 -1.57
CA LEU A 61 0.35 -8.27 -0.62
C LEU A 61 1.61 -7.44 -0.79
N LEU A 62 1.99 -6.75 0.27
CA LEU A 62 3.18 -5.89 0.32
C LEU A 62 4.17 -6.46 1.32
N ALA A 63 5.44 -6.58 0.93
CA ALA A 63 6.50 -7.11 1.77
C ALA A 63 7.87 -6.51 1.39
N ASP A 64 8.90 -6.80 2.18
CA ASP A 64 10.26 -6.46 1.84
C ASP A 64 10.69 -7.17 0.54
N LEU A 65 11.51 -6.50 -0.27
CA LEU A 65 11.97 -7.03 -1.56
C LEU A 65 12.69 -8.38 -1.42
N SER A 66 13.40 -8.61 -0.33
CA SER A 66 14.09 -9.88 -0.07
C SER A 66 13.15 -11.09 0.02
N GLN A 67 11.86 -10.87 0.26
CA GLN A 67 10.85 -11.92 0.37
C GLN A 67 10.23 -12.30 -0.98
N GLU A 68 10.49 -11.55 -2.06
CA GLU A 68 9.82 -11.74 -3.36
C GLU A 68 9.95 -13.17 -3.89
N GLY A 69 11.16 -13.72 -3.89
CA GLY A 69 11.40 -15.07 -4.42
C GLY A 69 10.65 -16.15 -3.64
N ALA A 70 10.65 -16.08 -2.31
CA ALA A 70 9.93 -17.01 -1.45
C ALA A 70 8.41 -16.88 -1.62
N LEU A 71 7.89 -15.64 -1.66
CA LEU A 71 6.47 -15.39 -1.89
C LEU A 71 6.03 -15.83 -3.28
N TYR A 72 6.82 -15.59 -4.31
CA TYR A 72 6.53 -16.06 -5.65
C TYR A 72 6.40 -17.59 -5.70
N ALA A 73 7.31 -18.31 -5.03
CA ALA A 73 7.27 -19.77 -4.94
C ALA A 73 6.04 -20.27 -4.18
N HIS A 74 5.61 -19.57 -3.12
CA HIS A 74 4.46 -19.96 -2.30
C HIS A 74 3.11 -19.59 -2.93
N LEU A 75 3.03 -18.42 -3.56
CA LEU A 75 1.78 -17.94 -4.18
C LEU A 75 1.52 -18.57 -5.55
N LYS A 76 2.55 -19.11 -6.20
CA LYS A 76 2.49 -19.82 -7.48
C LYS A 76 1.63 -19.11 -8.53
N PRO A 77 1.99 -17.87 -8.94
CA PRO A 77 1.16 -17.06 -9.84
C PRO A 77 0.79 -17.77 -11.15
N THR A 78 1.71 -18.55 -11.72
CA THR A 78 1.52 -19.23 -12.99
C THR A 78 0.65 -20.49 -12.90
N GLU A 79 0.39 -20.98 -11.70
CA GLU A 79 -0.39 -22.20 -11.44
C GLU A 79 -1.77 -21.88 -10.85
N ALA A 80 -2.10 -20.59 -10.66
CA ALA A 80 -3.33 -20.14 -10.04
C ALA A 80 -4.57 -20.65 -10.81
N PRO A 81 -5.61 -21.14 -10.10
CA PRO A 81 -6.82 -21.62 -10.73
C PRO A 81 -7.60 -20.47 -11.39
N PRO A 82 -8.55 -20.77 -12.33
CA PRO A 82 -9.23 -19.77 -13.15
C PRO A 82 -10.06 -18.73 -12.38
N ASP A 83 -10.45 -19.03 -11.13
CA ASP A 83 -11.27 -18.17 -10.28
C ASP A 83 -10.46 -17.15 -9.48
N ILE A 84 -9.12 -17.22 -9.54
CA ILE A 84 -8.24 -16.26 -8.92
C ILE A 84 -7.17 -15.77 -9.90
N SER A 85 -6.64 -14.58 -9.62
CA SER A 85 -5.47 -14.02 -10.31
C SER A 85 -4.44 -13.62 -9.26
N VAL A 86 -3.20 -13.99 -9.48
CA VAL A 86 -2.05 -13.59 -8.65
C VAL A 86 -0.96 -13.09 -9.58
N VAL A 87 -0.58 -11.83 -9.45
CA VAL A 87 0.42 -11.20 -10.32
C VAL A 87 1.46 -10.48 -9.47
N CYS A 88 2.73 -10.77 -9.71
CA CYS A 88 3.83 -9.98 -9.13
C CYS A 88 3.94 -8.65 -9.89
N VAL A 89 3.81 -7.54 -9.16
CA VAL A 89 3.80 -6.17 -9.71
C VAL A 89 4.76 -5.25 -8.96
N SER A 90 5.82 -5.80 -8.41
CA SER A 90 6.77 -5.12 -7.52
C SER A 90 7.42 -3.88 -8.13
N ASP A 91 7.62 -3.86 -9.43
CA ASP A 91 8.27 -2.77 -10.17
C ASP A 91 7.31 -1.67 -10.63
N THR A 92 6.01 -1.81 -10.35
CA THR A 92 5.00 -0.87 -10.84
C THR A 92 4.80 0.35 -9.96
N GLN A 93 5.24 0.31 -8.70
CA GLN A 93 4.96 1.34 -7.70
C GLN A 93 6.24 1.95 -7.13
N CYS A 94 6.16 3.25 -6.86
CA CYS A 94 7.17 4.01 -6.16
C CYS A 94 6.62 4.45 -4.81
N PHE A 95 7.30 4.11 -3.71
CA PHE A 95 6.85 4.33 -2.34
C PHE A 95 7.57 5.50 -1.68
N PHE A 96 6.81 6.28 -0.91
CA PHE A 96 7.31 7.37 -0.06
C PHE A 96 6.78 7.20 1.36
N ALA A 97 7.66 7.32 2.35
CA ALA A 97 7.27 7.52 3.75
C ALA A 97 7.20 9.02 4.03
N ILE A 98 6.11 9.48 4.62
CA ILE A 98 5.95 10.83 5.13
C ILE A 98 5.66 10.77 6.63
N THR A 99 6.48 11.46 7.41
CA THR A 99 6.42 11.45 8.88
C THR A 99 6.62 12.85 9.42
N GLY A 100 6.32 13.08 10.69
CA GLY A 100 6.49 14.37 11.34
C GLY A 100 5.22 14.91 11.99
N ALA A 101 5.36 15.99 12.75
CA ALA A 101 4.25 16.55 13.52
C ALA A 101 3.14 17.14 12.62
N ASP A 102 3.49 17.63 11.44
CA ASP A 102 2.54 18.26 10.52
C ASP A 102 2.11 17.33 9.35
N VAL A 103 2.38 16.03 9.44
CA VAL A 103 2.13 15.09 8.35
C VAL A 103 0.65 15.03 7.94
N ASP A 104 -0.27 15.15 8.89
CA ASP A 104 -1.71 15.17 8.60
C ASP A 104 -2.14 16.40 7.79
N GLN A 105 -1.49 17.55 8.03
CA GLN A 105 -1.74 18.77 7.26
C GLN A 105 -1.28 18.59 5.82
N ILE A 106 -0.10 18.03 5.61
CA ILE A 106 0.43 17.75 4.27
C ILE A 106 -0.45 16.75 3.54
N LEU A 107 -0.86 15.66 4.21
CA LEU A 107 -1.75 14.70 3.56
C LEU A 107 -3.11 15.30 3.21
N SER A 108 -3.65 16.19 4.04
CA SER A 108 -4.90 16.90 3.76
C SER A 108 -4.79 17.88 2.57
N ILE A 109 -3.60 18.41 2.31
CA ILE A 109 -3.32 19.21 1.11
C ILE A 109 -3.21 18.30 -0.13
N ALA A 110 -2.55 17.14 0.03
CA ALA A 110 -2.23 16.25 -1.07
C ALA A 110 -3.43 15.42 -1.54
N SER A 111 -4.34 15.04 -0.63
CA SER A 111 -5.36 14.02 -0.87
C SER A 111 -6.74 14.43 -0.35
N PRO A 112 -7.81 14.06 -1.08
CA PRO A 112 -9.19 14.21 -0.60
C PRO A 112 -9.59 13.15 0.43
N LEU A 113 -8.70 12.22 0.79
CA LEU A 113 -8.97 11.16 1.76
C LEU A 113 -9.31 11.77 3.13
N ASP A 114 -10.43 11.35 3.71
CA ASP A 114 -10.74 11.65 5.11
C ASP A 114 -9.85 10.78 6.02
N ILE A 115 -8.85 11.41 6.62
CA ILE A 115 -7.88 10.75 7.50
C ILE A 115 -8.30 10.69 8.96
N HIS A 116 -9.54 11.10 9.29
CA HIS A 116 -10.04 10.95 10.65
C HIS A 116 -10.00 9.48 11.08
N ALA A 117 -9.54 9.22 12.31
CA ALA A 117 -9.28 7.86 12.80
C ALA A 117 -10.50 6.91 12.75
N THR A 118 -11.73 7.44 12.77
CA THR A 118 -12.95 6.65 12.61
C THR A 118 -13.23 6.21 11.19
N ILE A 119 -12.65 6.92 10.19
CA ILE A 119 -12.82 6.65 8.76
C ILE A 119 -11.62 5.90 8.20
N PHE A 120 -10.42 6.36 8.58
CA PHE A 120 -9.15 5.77 8.17
C PHE A 120 -8.34 5.35 9.40
N PRO A 121 -8.59 4.14 9.94
CA PRO A 121 -8.03 3.68 11.22
C PRO A 121 -6.51 3.42 11.13
N GLU A 122 -5.91 3.00 12.26
CA GLU A 122 -4.46 2.75 12.35
C GLU A 122 -3.93 1.74 11.33
N ASN A 123 -4.76 0.79 10.91
CA ASN A 123 -4.44 -0.17 9.84
C ASN A 123 -5.06 0.22 8.48
N GLY A 124 -5.41 1.50 8.30
CA GLY A 124 -5.99 2.00 7.06
C GLY A 124 -5.06 1.80 5.85
N ALA A 125 -5.64 1.32 4.76
CA ALA A 125 -4.94 1.08 3.50
C ALA A 125 -5.95 1.20 2.35
N THR A 126 -5.80 2.20 1.48
CA THR A 126 -6.76 2.44 0.41
C THR A 126 -6.11 3.11 -0.79
N TYR A 127 -6.72 2.94 -1.95
CA TYR A 127 -6.45 3.82 -3.08
C TYR A 127 -7.27 5.13 -2.95
N SER A 128 -6.59 6.24 -3.17
CA SER A 128 -7.15 7.58 -3.28
C SER A 128 -6.33 8.36 -4.29
N GLU A 129 -6.19 9.66 -4.08
CA GLU A 129 -5.35 10.53 -4.89
C GLU A 129 -4.31 11.22 -4.02
N ALA A 130 -3.15 11.52 -4.59
CA ALA A 130 -2.17 12.44 -4.05
C ALA A 130 -1.79 13.43 -5.13
N PHE A 131 -2.11 14.72 -4.95
CA PHE A 131 -1.93 15.79 -5.95
C PHE A 131 -2.52 15.44 -7.33
N GLY A 132 -3.69 14.78 -7.34
CA GLY A 132 -4.36 14.34 -8.58
C GLY A 132 -3.80 13.04 -9.19
N LEU A 133 -2.75 12.46 -8.63
CA LEU A 133 -2.23 11.16 -9.04
C LEU A 133 -2.93 10.05 -8.26
N LYS A 134 -3.30 8.95 -8.93
CA LYS A 134 -3.80 7.76 -8.22
C LYS A 134 -2.71 7.27 -7.27
N ALA A 135 -3.03 7.18 -6.00
CA ALA A 135 -2.09 6.80 -4.95
C ALA A 135 -2.66 5.73 -4.02
N LEU A 136 -1.84 4.75 -3.69
CA LEU A 136 -2.07 3.87 -2.55
C LEU A 136 -1.61 4.61 -1.30
N ILE A 137 -2.48 4.72 -0.30
CA ILE A 137 -2.21 5.40 0.96
C ILE A 137 -2.33 4.38 2.09
N LEU A 138 -1.26 4.25 2.87
CA LEU A 138 -1.19 3.38 4.03
C LEU A 138 -0.96 4.22 5.28
N ARG A 139 -1.80 4.05 6.31
CA ARG A 139 -1.50 4.62 7.63
C ARG A 139 -0.37 3.82 8.30
N LYS A 140 0.56 4.53 8.88
CA LYS A 140 1.68 3.95 9.65
C LYS A 140 1.70 4.61 11.03
N PRO A 141 2.34 4.00 12.04
CA PRO A 141 2.41 4.58 13.39
C PRO A 141 2.98 6.00 13.43
N GLU A 142 3.90 6.32 12.53
CA GLU A 142 4.62 7.61 12.50
C GLU A 142 4.16 8.55 11.38
N GLY A 143 3.10 8.19 10.64
CA GLY A 143 2.61 8.98 9.51
C GLY A 143 1.96 8.12 8.44
N TYR A 144 2.42 8.24 7.19
CA TYR A 144 1.82 7.53 6.06
C TYR A 144 2.87 7.05 5.07
N TRP A 145 2.53 5.98 4.36
CA TRP A 145 3.20 5.65 3.11
C TRP A 145 2.28 6.01 1.96
N LEU A 146 2.85 6.64 0.95
CA LEU A 146 2.20 6.93 -0.32
C LEU A 146 2.89 6.13 -1.42
N ALA A 147 2.12 5.48 -2.29
CA ALA A 147 2.67 4.84 -3.47
C ALA A 147 1.93 5.29 -4.72
N VAL A 148 2.68 5.66 -5.74
CA VAL A 148 2.18 6.02 -7.06
C VAL A 148 2.82 5.12 -8.10
N GLU A 149 2.25 5.08 -9.29
CA GLU A 149 2.87 4.41 -10.42
C GLU A 149 4.32 4.91 -10.60
N GLN A 150 5.23 3.99 -10.89
CA GLN A 150 6.68 4.24 -10.94
C GLN A 150 7.04 5.46 -11.81
N SER A 151 6.37 5.66 -12.92
CA SER A 151 6.59 6.80 -13.82
C SER A 151 6.29 8.17 -13.19
N PHE A 152 5.48 8.22 -12.14
CA PHE A 152 5.12 9.46 -11.43
C PHE A 152 5.93 9.72 -10.15
N GLY A 153 6.89 8.85 -9.81
CA GLY A 153 7.67 8.96 -8.58
C GLY A 153 8.34 10.33 -8.40
N ASN A 154 9.04 10.82 -9.41
CA ASN A 154 9.73 12.12 -9.35
C ASN A 154 8.74 13.29 -9.25
N MET A 155 7.58 13.19 -9.90
CA MET A 155 6.52 14.20 -9.83
C MET A 155 5.93 14.27 -8.40
N LEU A 156 5.64 13.13 -7.80
CA LEU A 156 5.14 13.11 -6.43
C LEU A 156 6.16 13.68 -5.44
N GLU A 157 7.44 13.33 -5.60
CA GLU A 157 8.52 13.83 -4.77
C GLU A 157 8.64 15.36 -4.84
N ASP A 158 8.56 15.93 -6.05
CA ASP A 158 8.57 17.39 -6.27
C ASP A 158 7.35 18.06 -5.61
N TYR A 159 6.16 17.50 -5.77
CA TYR A 159 4.94 18.04 -5.15
C TYR A 159 5.00 17.99 -3.62
N LEU A 160 5.44 16.88 -3.05
CA LEU A 160 5.62 16.76 -1.59
C LEU A 160 6.64 17.78 -1.08
N SER A 161 7.78 17.93 -1.75
CA SER A 161 8.82 18.88 -1.39
C SER A 161 8.32 20.33 -1.41
N ARG A 162 7.52 20.69 -2.40
CA ARG A 162 6.91 22.04 -2.50
C ARG A 162 5.84 22.26 -1.43
N ALA A 163 5.05 21.25 -1.11
CA ALA A 163 3.99 21.35 -0.12
C ALA A 163 4.53 21.52 1.32
N THR A 164 5.78 21.06 1.57
CA THR A 164 6.44 21.15 2.89
C THR A 164 7.36 22.36 3.07
N ALA A 165 7.61 23.13 2.00
CA ALA A 165 8.53 24.27 2.00
C ALA A 165 8.06 25.49 2.83
#